data_46faca3a5e85d962d27aa5646fc67e18
#
_entry.id   46faca3a5e85d962d27aa5646fc67e18
#
_cell.length_a   1.000
_cell.length_b   1.000
_cell.length_c   1.000
_cell.angle_alpha   90.00
_cell.angle_beta   90.00
_cell.angle_gamma   90.00
#
_symmetry.space_group_name_H-M   'P 1'
#
loop_
_entity.id
_entity.type
_entity.pdbx_description
1 polymer ?
#
loop_
_entity_poly.entity_id
_entity_poly.type
_entity_poly.pdbx_seq_one_letter_code
_entity_poly.pdbx_strand_id
1 'polypeptide(L)'
;RNASAQRRTSKLLAAMGIFVALGIVAYIILTLLVNRSVPANPDTHYTGSNGVSVYYDSSIWKVCRMTEDSTLGTVLELATADSADGEDYQAVLLQRGTADSYADFIDVSEKDLKQAYGVIKPRKVNLTVDGAEVEAVRCDIQAYYAVLATITYPSGDVVYVSGLTKLASINDIVNLVESVTLS
;
A
#
# COMPACT_ATOMS: atom_id res chain seq x y z
N ARG A 1 -35.53 51.40 13.49
CA ARG A 1 -34.08 51.19 13.80
C ARG A 1 -33.60 49.75 13.64
N ASN A 2 -34.48 48.76 13.51
CA ASN A 2 -34.08 47.34 13.49
C ASN A 2 -33.77 46.76 12.07
N ALA A 3 -34.25 47.35 10.98
CA ALA A 3 -34.11 46.79 9.64
C ALA A 3 -32.69 46.86 9.06
N SER A 4 -31.90 47.86 9.47
CA SER A 4 -30.51 48.02 8.99
C SER A 4 -29.53 47.06 9.73
N ALA A 5 -29.77 46.77 10.98
CA ALA A 5 -29.00 45.80 11.77
C ALA A 5 -29.22 44.36 11.24
N GLN A 6 -30.49 44.04 10.95
CA GLN A 6 -30.87 42.71 10.44
C GLN A 6 -30.31 42.42 9.04
N ARG A 7 -30.21 43.45 8.18
CA ARG A 7 -29.55 43.34 6.84
C ARG A 7 -28.04 43.20 6.94
N ARG A 8 -27.38 43.77 7.97
CA ARG A 8 -25.93 43.58 8.18
C ARG A 8 -25.59 42.19 8.71
N THR A 9 -26.38 41.67 9.64
CA THR A 9 -26.16 40.30 10.15
C THR A 9 -26.43 39.24 9.10
N SER A 10 -27.44 39.41 8.21
CA SER A 10 -27.68 38.45 7.13
C SER A 10 -26.56 38.43 6.07
N LYS A 11 -25.97 39.61 5.78
CA LYS A 11 -24.81 39.69 4.85
C LYS A 11 -23.55 39.08 5.45
N LEU A 12 -23.32 39.26 6.76
CA LEU A 12 -22.19 38.65 7.47
C LEU A 12 -22.34 37.12 7.53
N LEU A 13 -23.52 36.61 7.82
CA LEU A 13 -23.81 35.18 7.83
C LEU A 13 -23.66 34.55 6.43
N ALA A 14 -24.12 35.24 5.38
CA ALA A 14 -23.93 34.79 4.00
C ALA A 14 -22.45 34.79 3.60
N ALA A 15 -21.67 35.81 3.99
CA ALA A 15 -20.23 35.85 3.75
C ALA A 15 -19.49 34.74 4.48
N MET A 16 -19.81 34.47 5.77
CA MET A 16 -19.25 33.36 6.52
C MET A 16 -19.58 32.00 5.91
N GLY A 17 -20.81 31.80 5.43
CA GLY A 17 -21.22 30.59 4.74
C GLY A 17 -20.42 30.33 3.46
N ILE A 18 -20.11 31.40 2.69
CA ILE A 18 -19.29 31.31 1.49
C ILE A 18 -17.84 30.93 1.84
N PHE A 19 -17.24 31.52 2.88
CA PHE A 19 -15.89 31.18 3.31
C PHE A 19 -15.77 29.73 3.80
N VAL A 20 -16.76 29.23 4.53
CA VAL A 20 -16.80 27.82 4.98
C VAL A 20 -16.94 26.89 3.77
N ALA A 21 -17.80 27.19 2.82
CA ALA A 21 -17.98 26.40 1.61
C ALA A 21 -16.70 26.37 0.76
N LEU A 22 -16.02 27.50 0.57
CA LEU A 22 -14.73 27.57 -0.13
C LEU A 22 -13.64 26.81 0.59
N GLY A 23 -13.60 26.84 1.93
CA GLY A 23 -12.67 26.05 2.74
C GLY A 23 -12.87 24.56 2.58
N ILE A 24 -14.11 24.09 2.56
CA ILE A 24 -14.46 22.68 2.34
C ILE A 24 -14.07 22.24 0.92
N VAL A 25 -14.38 23.04 -0.10
CA VAL A 25 -14.00 22.75 -1.49
C VAL A 25 -12.48 22.71 -1.65
N ALA A 26 -11.75 23.67 -1.07
CA ALA A 26 -10.29 23.69 -1.09
C ALA A 26 -9.71 22.44 -0.37
N TYR A 27 -10.28 22.05 0.76
CA TYR A 27 -9.87 20.85 1.47
C TYR A 27 -10.11 19.58 0.65
N ILE A 28 -11.28 19.47 0.00
CA ILE A 28 -11.61 18.32 -0.88
C ILE A 28 -10.64 18.27 -2.06
N ILE A 29 -10.37 19.41 -2.71
CA ILE A 29 -9.44 19.49 -3.83
C ILE A 29 -8.02 19.12 -3.38
N LEU A 30 -7.57 19.63 -2.23
CA LEU A 30 -6.26 19.31 -1.69
C LEU A 30 -6.16 17.80 -1.35
N THR A 31 -7.20 17.24 -0.75
CA THR A 31 -7.26 15.80 -0.44
C THR A 31 -7.25 14.94 -1.71
N LEU A 32 -7.97 15.36 -2.76
CA LEU A 32 -7.95 14.69 -4.06
C LEU A 32 -6.61 14.85 -4.79
N LEU A 33 -5.91 15.98 -4.63
CA LEU A 33 -4.59 16.20 -5.21
C LEU A 33 -3.49 15.43 -4.47
N VAL A 34 -3.57 15.34 -3.14
CA VAL A 34 -2.63 14.58 -2.30
C VAL A 34 -2.85 13.08 -2.45
N ASN A 35 -4.11 12.64 -2.62
CA ASN A 35 -4.47 11.26 -2.86
C ASN A 35 -4.49 10.87 -4.35
N ARG A 36 -4.03 11.72 -5.25
CA ARG A 36 -3.71 11.28 -6.60
C ARG A 36 -2.57 10.30 -6.48
N SER A 37 -2.90 9.01 -6.53
CA SER A 37 -1.92 7.98 -6.85
C SER A 37 -1.18 8.43 -8.09
N VAL A 38 0.13 8.63 -7.98
CA VAL A 38 0.97 8.80 -9.17
C VAL A 38 0.68 7.59 -10.04
N PRO A 39 0.26 7.77 -11.31
CA PRO A 39 -0.02 6.62 -12.16
C PRO A 39 1.20 5.71 -12.17
N ALA A 40 0.99 4.42 -11.99
CA ALA A 40 2.06 3.44 -12.16
C ALA A 40 2.63 3.62 -13.58
N ASN A 41 3.93 3.76 -13.68
CA ASN A 41 4.64 3.83 -14.95
C ASN A 41 5.63 2.68 -15.03
N PRO A 42 5.15 1.40 -15.11
CA PRO A 42 6.03 0.25 -15.16
C PRO A 42 6.80 0.28 -16.47
N ASP A 43 8.12 0.27 -16.36
CA ASP A 43 9.07 0.27 -17.49
C ASP A 43 9.88 -1.02 -17.55
N THR A 44 9.79 -1.85 -16.51
CA THR A 44 10.59 -3.06 -16.36
C THR A 44 9.73 -4.25 -15.97
N HIS A 45 10.04 -5.41 -16.57
CA HIS A 45 9.44 -6.71 -16.24
C HIS A 45 10.53 -7.66 -15.74
N TYR A 46 10.21 -8.39 -14.68
CA TYR A 46 11.10 -9.41 -14.11
C TYR A 46 10.30 -10.65 -13.70
N THR A 47 10.87 -11.83 -13.98
CA THR A 47 10.35 -13.12 -13.52
C THR A 47 11.37 -13.78 -12.61
N GLY A 48 10.99 -14.02 -11.38
CA GLY A 48 11.82 -14.74 -10.42
C GLY A 48 11.89 -16.25 -10.71
N SER A 49 12.90 -16.91 -10.17
CA SER A 49 13.04 -18.37 -10.28
C SER A 49 11.91 -19.15 -9.56
N ASN A 50 11.16 -18.49 -8.67
CA ASN A 50 9.94 -19.02 -8.06
C ASN A 50 8.70 -18.90 -8.96
N GLY A 51 8.84 -18.40 -10.19
CA GLY A 51 7.76 -18.23 -11.15
C GLY A 51 6.85 -17.01 -10.91
N VAL A 52 7.19 -16.16 -9.94
CA VAL A 52 6.48 -14.89 -9.71
C VAL A 52 7.03 -13.84 -10.67
N SER A 53 6.15 -13.20 -11.42
CA SER A 53 6.51 -12.12 -12.36
C SER A 53 5.88 -10.82 -11.91
N VAL A 54 6.59 -9.72 -12.11
CA VAL A 54 6.16 -8.36 -11.77
C VAL A 54 6.50 -7.37 -12.88
N TYR A 55 5.68 -6.35 -13.03
CA TYR A 55 5.97 -5.13 -13.78
C TYR A 55 6.17 -3.99 -12.81
N TYR A 56 7.28 -3.26 -12.89
CA TYR A 56 7.61 -2.22 -11.92
C TYR A 56 8.28 -1.01 -12.58
N ASP A 57 8.23 0.11 -11.86
CA ASP A 57 8.91 1.35 -12.22
C ASP A 57 10.35 1.30 -11.69
N SER A 58 11.33 1.21 -12.58
CA SER A 58 12.75 1.15 -12.22
C SER A 58 13.28 2.47 -11.63
N SER A 59 12.53 3.55 -11.74
CA SER A 59 12.86 4.80 -11.05
C SER A 59 12.59 4.73 -9.54
N ILE A 60 11.67 3.85 -9.12
CA ILE A 60 11.29 3.61 -7.71
C ILE A 60 12.03 2.39 -7.17
N TRP A 61 11.83 1.24 -7.81
CA TRP A 61 12.38 -0.04 -7.38
C TRP A 61 13.78 -0.26 -7.96
N LYS A 62 14.81 0.08 -7.18
CA LYS A 62 16.22 0.02 -7.63
C LYS A 62 16.82 -1.37 -7.52
N VAL A 63 16.26 -2.22 -6.67
CA VAL A 63 16.66 -3.60 -6.44
C VAL A 63 15.53 -4.51 -6.87
N CYS A 64 15.86 -5.52 -7.68
CA CYS A 64 14.95 -6.61 -8.03
C CYS A 64 15.80 -7.87 -8.14
N ARG A 65 15.63 -8.83 -7.22
CA ARG A 65 16.47 -10.03 -7.15
C ARG A 65 15.77 -11.16 -6.41
N MET A 66 16.26 -12.38 -6.62
CA MET A 66 15.95 -13.51 -5.73
C MET A 66 16.85 -13.43 -4.49
N THR A 67 16.26 -13.63 -3.31
CA THR A 67 16.97 -13.62 -2.03
C THR A 67 16.39 -14.68 -1.08
N GLU A 68 17.06 -14.92 0.04
CA GLU A 68 16.60 -15.82 1.09
C GLU A 68 16.00 -15.00 2.24
N ASP A 69 14.77 -15.30 2.60
CA ASP A 69 14.08 -14.77 3.76
C ASP A 69 13.97 -15.84 4.84
N SER A 70 14.11 -15.46 6.11
CA SER A 70 14.10 -16.39 7.24
C SER A 70 12.77 -17.11 7.45
N THR A 71 11.66 -16.51 6.99
CA THR A 71 10.30 -17.03 7.16
C THR A 71 9.77 -17.67 5.88
N LEU A 72 9.99 -16.98 4.74
CA LEU A 72 9.40 -17.35 3.46
C LEU A 72 10.35 -18.17 2.56
N GLY A 73 11.61 -18.34 2.95
CA GLY A 73 12.61 -19.03 2.11
C GLY A 73 13.04 -18.19 0.91
N THR A 74 13.21 -18.81 -0.26
CA THR A 74 13.63 -18.10 -1.48
C THR A 74 12.50 -17.25 -2.02
N VAL A 75 12.67 -15.94 -2.02
CA VAL A 75 11.66 -14.94 -2.40
C VAL A 75 12.15 -14.03 -3.53
N LEU A 76 11.21 -13.47 -4.28
CA LEU A 76 11.48 -12.32 -5.14
C LEU A 76 11.43 -11.05 -4.28
N GLU A 77 12.55 -10.35 -4.17
CA GLU A 77 12.69 -9.09 -3.45
C GLU A 77 12.73 -7.92 -4.43
N LEU A 78 11.90 -6.91 -4.16
CA LEU A 78 12.06 -5.57 -4.73
C LEU A 78 12.27 -4.58 -3.59
N ALA A 79 13.22 -3.66 -3.78
CA ALA A 79 13.50 -2.62 -2.80
C ALA A 79 13.88 -1.29 -3.46
N THR A 80 13.72 -0.19 -2.74
CA THR A 80 14.10 1.15 -3.22
C THR A 80 15.60 1.42 -3.05
N ALA A 81 16.30 0.63 -2.23
CA ALA A 81 17.74 0.71 -2.00
C ALA A 81 18.29 -0.66 -1.55
N ASP A 82 19.61 -0.83 -1.62
CA ASP A 82 20.30 -2.08 -1.21
C ASP A 82 20.29 -2.31 0.31
N SER A 83 20.10 -1.27 1.11
CA SER A 83 20.02 -1.37 2.57
C SER A 83 18.88 -0.56 3.16
N ALA A 84 18.39 -0.98 4.32
CA ALA A 84 17.28 -0.35 5.04
C ALA A 84 17.67 0.95 5.79
N ASP A 85 18.89 1.47 5.58
CA ASP A 85 19.41 2.61 6.34
C ASP A 85 18.84 3.97 5.89
N GLY A 86 18.08 4.00 4.80
CA GLY A 86 17.46 5.21 4.26
C GLY A 86 16.11 5.53 4.88
N GLU A 87 15.81 6.83 5.07
CA GLU A 87 14.51 7.29 5.60
C GLU A 87 13.31 6.89 4.72
N ASP A 88 13.52 6.68 3.42
CA ASP A 88 12.49 6.35 2.44
C ASP A 88 12.60 4.91 1.92
N TYR A 89 13.19 4.03 2.73
CA TYR A 89 13.31 2.63 2.35
C TYR A 89 11.93 1.96 2.24
N GLN A 90 11.74 1.25 1.13
CA GLN A 90 10.62 0.36 0.90
C GLN A 90 11.13 -0.98 0.38
N ALA A 91 10.46 -2.05 0.76
CA ALA A 91 10.74 -3.38 0.24
C ALA A 91 9.46 -4.21 0.13
N VAL A 92 9.45 -5.13 -0.82
CA VAL A 92 8.39 -6.12 -1.00
C VAL A 92 9.04 -7.47 -1.26
N LEU A 93 8.57 -8.48 -0.53
CA LEU A 93 8.94 -9.88 -0.70
C LEU A 93 7.73 -10.63 -1.26
N LEU A 94 7.96 -11.42 -2.29
CA LEU A 94 6.94 -12.20 -2.99
C LEU A 94 7.36 -13.66 -3.05
N GLN A 95 6.57 -14.56 -2.44
CA GLN A 95 6.81 -16.00 -2.43
C GLN A 95 5.63 -16.76 -3.02
N ARG A 96 5.92 -17.70 -3.94
CA ARG A 96 4.93 -18.64 -4.45
C ARG A 96 4.85 -19.87 -3.57
N GLY A 97 3.65 -20.30 -3.31
CA GLY A 97 3.36 -21.56 -2.60
C GLY A 97 1.96 -22.05 -2.95
N THR A 98 1.42 -22.87 -2.06
CA THR A 98 0.02 -23.31 -2.06
C THR A 98 -0.67 -22.78 -0.81
N ALA A 99 -1.99 -22.95 -0.70
CA ALA A 99 -2.74 -22.52 0.49
C ALA A 99 -2.20 -23.12 1.81
N ASP A 100 -1.59 -24.31 1.75
CA ASP A 100 -1.04 -24.99 2.93
C ASP A 100 0.43 -24.60 3.23
N SER A 101 1.11 -23.88 2.33
CA SER A 101 2.53 -23.54 2.50
C SER A 101 2.78 -22.65 3.70
N TYR A 102 1.89 -21.66 3.90
CA TYR A 102 1.94 -20.71 5.00
C TYR A 102 0.51 -20.47 5.51
N ALA A 103 -0.04 -21.50 6.18
CA ALA A 103 -1.40 -21.43 6.74
C ALA A 103 -1.53 -20.22 7.67
N ASP A 104 -2.64 -19.50 7.54
CA ASP A 104 -2.94 -18.30 8.32
C ASP A 104 -1.85 -17.21 8.24
N PHE A 105 -1.21 -17.06 7.07
CA PHE A 105 -0.08 -16.14 6.83
C PHE A 105 -0.31 -14.73 7.37
N ILE A 106 -1.47 -14.14 7.08
CA ILE A 106 -1.80 -12.78 7.51
C ILE A 106 -1.92 -12.75 9.04
N ASP A 107 -2.67 -13.65 9.65
CA ASP A 107 -2.90 -13.69 11.10
C ASP A 107 -1.61 -13.95 11.88
N VAL A 108 -0.77 -14.86 11.39
CA VAL A 108 0.55 -15.15 11.98
C VAL A 108 1.46 -13.92 11.89
N SER A 109 1.53 -13.30 10.72
CA SER A 109 2.34 -12.10 10.51
C SER A 109 1.87 -10.92 11.35
N GLU A 110 0.56 -10.70 11.50
CA GLU A 110 0.02 -9.68 12.39
C GLU A 110 0.41 -9.93 13.86
N LYS A 111 0.36 -11.19 14.30
CA LYS A 111 0.78 -11.58 15.65
C LYS A 111 2.26 -11.30 15.89
N ASP A 112 3.11 -11.62 14.92
CA ASP A 112 4.55 -11.38 15.00
C ASP A 112 4.87 -9.88 15.00
N LEU A 113 4.21 -9.09 14.16
CA LEU A 113 4.32 -7.64 14.17
C LEU A 113 3.87 -7.04 15.51
N LYS A 114 2.78 -7.54 16.08
CA LYS A 114 2.31 -7.11 17.39
C LYS A 114 3.31 -7.45 18.50
N GLN A 115 3.96 -8.62 18.43
CA GLN A 115 4.98 -9.01 19.38
C GLN A 115 6.23 -8.11 19.26
N ALA A 116 6.64 -7.76 18.03
CA ALA A 116 7.84 -6.98 17.77
C ALA A 116 7.66 -5.48 18.06
N TYR A 117 6.50 -4.92 17.71
CA TYR A 117 6.25 -3.47 17.72
C TYR A 117 5.16 -3.01 18.69
N GLY A 118 4.51 -3.91 19.41
CA GLY A 118 3.44 -3.60 20.36
C GLY A 118 2.08 -3.46 19.67
N VAL A 119 1.36 -2.35 19.93
CA VAL A 119 0.02 -2.17 19.35
C VAL A 119 0.12 -1.87 17.86
N ILE A 120 -0.44 -2.74 17.05
CA ILE A 120 -0.65 -2.54 15.61
C ILE A 120 -2.13 -2.26 15.35
N LYS A 121 -2.42 -1.59 14.23
CA LYS A 121 -3.79 -1.30 13.78
C LYS A 121 -4.00 -1.86 12.38
N PRO A 122 -4.38 -3.15 12.25
CA PRO A 122 -4.62 -3.74 10.95
C PRO A 122 -5.81 -3.06 10.28
N ARG A 123 -5.68 -2.79 8.99
CA ARG A 123 -6.73 -2.22 8.14
C ARG A 123 -6.75 -2.95 6.82
N LYS A 124 -7.93 -3.26 6.33
CA LYS A 124 -8.09 -3.86 5.00
C LYS A 124 -7.54 -2.92 3.93
N VAL A 125 -6.82 -3.50 2.97
CA VAL A 125 -6.36 -2.82 1.75
C VAL A 125 -7.08 -3.45 0.56
N ASN A 126 -7.63 -2.61 -0.31
CA ASN A 126 -8.21 -3.08 -1.56
C ASN A 126 -7.10 -3.21 -2.61
N LEU A 127 -6.78 -4.43 -2.97
CA LEU A 127 -5.85 -4.81 -4.02
C LEU A 127 -6.59 -5.67 -5.04
N THR A 128 -6.29 -5.47 -6.31
CA THR A 128 -6.88 -6.25 -7.40
C THR A 128 -5.77 -6.83 -8.24
N VAL A 129 -5.73 -8.16 -8.34
CA VAL A 129 -4.82 -8.88 -9.23
C VAL A 129 -5.65 -9.65 -10.24
N ASP A 130 -5.32 -9.51 -11.52
CA ASP A 130 -6.10 -10.11 -12.60
C ASP A 130 -6.16 -11.65 -12.45
N GLY A 131 -7.37 -12.18 -12.51
CA GLY A 131 -7.64 -13.61 -12.42
C GLY A 131 -7.38 -14.25 -11.05
N ALA A 132 -7.21 -13.47 -9.97
CA ALA A 132 -6.94 -14.01 -8.63
C ALA A 132 -7.86 -13.40 -7.56
N GLU A 133 -8.05 -14.13 -6.47
CA GLU A 133 -8.64 -13.60 -5.24
C GLU A 133 -7.54 -13.03 -4.34
N VAL A 134 -7.77 -11.84 -3.79
CA VAL A 134 -6.77 -11.15 -2.96
C VAL A 134 -7.35 -10.84 -1.59
N GLU A 135 -6.64 -11.27 -0.55
CA GLU A 135 -6.80 -10.79 0.80
C GLU A 135 -5.58 -9.94 1.17
N ALA A 136 -5.81 -8.71 1.64
CA ALA A 136 -4.72 -7.80 1.96
C ALA A 136 -5.05 -6.91 3.14
N VAL A 137 -4.06 -6.72 4.01
CA VAL A 137 -4.11 -5.82 5.16
C VAL A 137 -2.85 -4.96 5.21
N ARG A 138 -2.97 -3.78 5.79
CA ARG A 138 -1.84 -3.00 6.25
C ARG A 138 -1.85 -2.90 7.76
N CYS A 139 -0.69 -2.96 8.37
CA CYS A 139 -0.49 -2.79 9.79
C CYS A 139 0.34 -1.54 10.04
N ASP A 140 -0.17 -0.66 10.91
CA ASP A 140 0.56 0.54 11.31
C ASP A 140 1.66 0.12 12.31
N ILE A 141 2.92 0.27 11.94
CA ILE A 141 4.10 -0.09 12.75
C ILE A 141 5.01 1.13 12.92
N GLN A 142 4.78 1.92 13.96
CA GLN A 142 5.52 3.16 14.22
C GLN A 142 5.43 4.15 13.04
N ALA A 143 6.57 4.49 12.40
CA ALA A 143 6.64 5.41 11.26
C ALA A 143 6.38 4.74 9.91
N TYR A 144 6.14 3.42 9.89
CA TYR A 144 5.96 2.61 8.69
C TYR A 144 4.63 1.87 8.68
N TYR A 145 4.34 1.27 7.54
CA TYR A 145 3.25 0.32 7.34
C TYR A 145 3.82 -0.99 6.82
N ALA A 146 3.42 -2.09 7.43
CA ALA A 146 3.55 -3.40 6.83
C ALA A 146 2.33 -3.68 5.95
N VAL A 147 2.53 -4.12 4.73
CA VAL A 147 1.49 -4.58 3.82
C VAL A 147 1.63 -6.09 3.66
N LEU A 148 0.60 -6.81 4.06
CA LEU A 148 0.54 -8.26 3.99
C LEU A 148 -0.58 -8.66 3.04
N ALA A 149 -0.32 -9.57 2.12
CA ALA A 149 -1.36 -10.07 1.24
C ALA A 149 -1.16 -11.55 0.87
N THR A 150 -2.29 -12.19 0.56
CA THR A 150 -2.35 -13.47 -0.13
C THR A 150 -3.09 -13.29 -1.45
N ILE A 151 -2.47 -13.73 -2.54
CA ILE A 151 -3.04 -13.70 -3.90
C ILE A 151 -3.27 -15.15 -4.29
N THR A 152 -4.53 -15.57 -4.33
CA THR A 152 -4.92 -16.96 -4.59
C THR A 152 -5.43 -17.09 -6.01
N TYR A 153 -4.75 -17.92 -6.79
CA TYR A 153 -5.12 -18.20 -8.18
C TYR A 153 -6.02 -19.43 -8.28
N PRO A 154 -6.85 -19.55 -9.34
CA PRO A 154 -7.71 -20.71 -9.57
C PRO A 154 -6.94 -22.02 -9.72
N SER A 155 -5.65 -21.98 -10.06
CA SER A 155 -4.75 -23.14 -10.10
C SER A 155 -4.50 -23.78 -8.73
N GLY A 156 -4.79 -23.06 -7.63
CA GLY A 156 -4.40 -23.42 -6.27
C GLY A 156 -3.05 -22.85 -5.85
N ASP A 157 -2.35 -22.15 -6.74
CA ASP A 157 -1.16 -21.42 -6.38
C ASP A 157 -1.51 -20.17 -5.56
N VAL A 158 -0.66 -19.83 -4.60
CA VAL A 158 -0.79 -18.64 -3.77
C VAL A 158 0.51 -17.85 -3.83
N VAL A 159 0.42 -16.52 -4.02
CA VAL A 159 1.54 -15.62 -3.81
C VAL A 159 1.37 -14.91 -2.47
N TYR A 160 2.31 -15.12 -1.59
CA TYR A 160 2.41 -14.47 -0.28
C TYR A 160 3.22 -13.19 -0.43
N VAL A 161 2.69 -12.09 0.08
CA VAL A 161 3.27 -10.76 -0.04
C VAL A 161 3.57 -10.21 1.35
N SER A 162 4.82 -9.80 1.55
CA SER A 162 5.25 -9.05 2.74
C SER A 162 5.92 -7.77 2.29
N GLY A 163 5.33 -6.62 2.60
CA GLY A 163 5.82 -5.31 2.18
C GLY A 163 6.06 -4.38 3.36
N LEU A 164 7.05 -3.50 3.23
CA LEU A 164 7.34 -2.42 4.16
C LEU A 164 7.36 -1.10 3.40
N THR A 165 6.61 -0.10 3.86
CA THR A 165 6.53 1.22 3.22
C THR A 165 6.22 2.32 4.21
N LYS A 166 6.34 3.58 3.78
CA LYS A 166 5.76 4.75 4.45
C LYS A 166 4.38 5.08 3.86
N LEU A 167 3.54 5.78 4.63
CA LEU A 167 2.19 6.14 4.18
C LEU A 167 2.19 6.90 2.84
N ALA A 168 3.13 7.82 2.65
CA ALA A 168 3.25 8.61 1.42
C ALA A 168 3.51 7.77 0.17
N SER A 169 4.08 6.56 0.35
CA SER A 169 4.53 5.69 -0.73
C SER A 169 3.76 4.37 -0.81
N ILE A 170 2.66 4.22 -0.07
CA ILE A 170 1.89 2.96 -0.06
C ILE A 170 1.39 2.56 -1.45
N ASN A 171 1.11 3.54 -2.30
CA ASN A 171 0.66 3.28 -3.67
C ASN A 171 1.74 2.62 -4.54
N ASP A 172 3.02 2.79 -4.22
CA ASP A 172 4.10 2.13 -4.95
C ASP A 172 4.04 0.62 -4.74
N ILE A 173 3.76 0.18 -3.48
CA ILE A 173 3.54 -1.24 -3.17
C ILE A 173 2.25 -1.75 -3.80
N VAL A 174 1.14 -0.99 -3.71
CA VAL A 174 -0.15 -1.38 -4.31
C VAL A 174 0.02 -1.62 -5.80
N ASN A 175 0.61 -0.67 -6.53
CA ASN A 175 0.84 -0.78 -7.97
C ASN A 175 1.72 -1.98 -8.32
N LEU A 176 2.78 -2.23 -7.53
CA LEU A 176 3.66 -3.37 -7.74
C LEU A 176 2.92 -4.69 -7.54
N VAL A 177 2.18 -4.83 -6.44
CA VAL A 177 1.45 -6.07 -6.12
C VAL A 177 0.34 -6.35 -7.12
N GLU A 178 -0.37 -5.32 -7.60
CA GLU A 178 -1.39 -5.45 -8.64
C GLU A 178 -0.83 -5.90 -9.99
N SER A 179 0.48 -5.75 -10.22
CA SER A 179 1.16 -6.23 -11.42
C SER A 179 1.59 -7.70 -11.38
N VAL A 180 1.41 -8.38 -10.24
CA VAL A 180 1.87 -9.77 -10.04
C VAL A 180 1.16 -10.71 -10.98
N THR A 181 1.93 -11.58 -11.64
CA THR A 181 1.45 -12.69 -12.43
C THR A 181 2.27 -13.95 -12.14
N LEU A 182 1.73 -15.12 -12.46
CA LEU A 182 2.45 -16.39 -12.37
C LEU A 182 2.77 -16.93 -13.77
N SER A 183 3.97 -17.48 -13.91
CA SER A 183 4.43 -18.18 -15.11
C SER A 183 4.57 -19.67 -14.86
#